data_68ad2fb8ddca8d410c07d09095d0e306
#
_entry.id   68ad2fb8ddca8d410c07d09095d0e306
#
_cell.length_a   1.000
_cell.length_b   1.000
_cell.length_c   1.000
_cell.angle_alpha   90.00
_cell.angle_beta   90.00
_cell.angle_gamma   90.00
#
_symmetry.space_group_name_H-M   'P 1'
#
loop_
_entity.id
_entity.type
_entity.pdbx_description
1 polymer ?
#
loop_
_entity_poly.entity_id
_entity_poly.type
_entity_poly.pdbx_seq_one_letter_code
_entity_poly.pdbx_strand_id
1 'polypeptide(L)'
;MLSGAFRALRPIILASSSPRRRELLGSLGIDFTIKVVDGSEPAPTLEDDPAAYAMRAAQAKAEAVARAAGPETPDAVVLGSDTIVVLHEEHDPIILGKPASRDEALAMLLHLSGRTHTVYTG
;
A
#
# COMPACT_ATOMS: atom_id res chain seq x y z
N MET A 1 -19.51 -18.38 -11.69
CA MET A 1 -18.56 -17.24 -11.80
C MET A 1 -19.34 -15.95 -12.00
N LEU A 2 -19.13 -15.00 -11.12
CA LEU A 2 -19.77 -13.70 -11.27
C LEU A 2 -19.00 -12.88 -12.31
N SER A 3 -19.71 -12.47 -13.36
CA SER A 3 -19.14 -11.48 -14.27
C SER A 3 -19.15 -10.12 -13.57
N GLY A 4 -17.97 -9.53 -13.37
CA GLY A 4 -17.86 -8.20 -12.79
C GLY A 4 -18.31 -7.12 -13.77
N ALA A 5 -18.52 -5.92 -13.24
CA ALA A 5 -18.81 -4.75 -14.04
C ALA A 5 -17.61 -4.30 -14.88
N PHE A 6 -16.43 -4.83 -14.59
CA PHE A 6 -15.19 -4.43 -15.24
C PHE A 6 -14.52 -5.61 -15.92
N ARG A 7 -13.85 -5.34 -17.01
CA ARG A 7 -13.07 -6.32 -17.75
C ARG A 7 -11.64 -5.82 -17.90
N ALA A 8 -10.68 -6.65 -17.51
CA ALA A 8 -9.28 -6.34 -17.70
C ALA A 8 -8.91 -6.58 -19.16
N LEU A 9 -8.30 -5.60 -19.81
CA LEU A 9 -7.78 -5.71 -21.18
C LEU A 9 -6.35 -6.23 -21.22
N ARG A 10 -5.67 -6.23 -20.08
CA ARG A 10 -4.30 -6.71 -19.92
C ARG A 10 -4.19 -7.50 -18.62
N PRO A 11 -3.20 -8.37 -18.50
CA PRO A 11 -2.94 -9.04 -17.22
C PRO A 11 -2.71 -8.01 -16.11
N ILE A 12 -3.29 -8.27 -14.94
CA ILE A 12 -3.13 -7.40 -13.78
C ILE A 12 -2.34 -8.13 -12.71
N ILE A 13 -1.33 -7.46 -12.18
CA ILE A 13 -0.53 -7.94 -11.05
C ILE A 13 -0.76 -6.99 -9.88
N LEU A 14 -1.22 -7.53 -8.76
CA LEU A 14 -1.35 -6.77 -7.53
C LEU A 14 -0.06 -6.88 -6.72
N ALA A 15 0.65 -5.76 -6.57
CA ALA A 15 1.91 -5.67 -5.83
C ALA A 15 1.65 -5.44 -4.34
N SER A 16 0.90 -6.33 -3.70
CA SER A 16 0.51 -6.19 -2.30
C SER A 16 0.28 -7.53 -1.63
N SER A 17 0.72 -7.66 -0.40
CA SER A 17 0.42 -8.81 0.46
C SER A 17 -0.84 -8.60 1.30
N SER A 18 -1.49 -7.45 1.19
CA SER A 18 -2.66 -7.10 1.98
C SER A 18 -3.88 -7.95 1.59
N PRO A 19 -4.45 -8.75 2.51
CA PRO A 19 -5.68 -9.48 2.23
C PRO A 19 -6.85 -8.56 1.88
N ARG A 20 -6.90 -7.39 2.48
CA ARG A 20 -7.96 -6.39 2.25
C ARG A 20 -7.95 -5.87 0.82
N ARG A 21 -6.78 -5.52 0.30
CA ARG A 21 -6.64 -5.05 -1.07
C ARG A 21 -6.98 -6.14 -2.08
N ARG A 22 -6.59 -7.38 -1.77
CA ARG A 22 -6.96 -8.55 -2.58
C ARG A 22 -8.48 -8.69 -2.67
N GLU A 23 -9.17 -8.60 -1.54
CA GLU A 23 -10.63 -8.68 -1.49
C GLU A 23 -11.29 -7.55 -2.28
N LEU A 24 -10.80 -6.33 -2.11
CA LEU A 24 -11.34 -5.16 -2.80
C LEU A 24 -11.20 -5.27 -4.32
N LEU A 25 -10.03 -5.68 -4.79
CA LEU A 25 -9.81 -5.86 -6.23
C LEU A 25 -10.63 -7.03 -6.76
N GLY A 26 -10.68 -8.14 -6.03
CA GLY A 26 -11.49 -9.30 -6.39
C GLY A 26 -12.98 -9.01 -6.46
N SER A 27 -13.47 -8.07 -5.66
CA SER A 27 -14.89 -7.68 -5.66
C SER A 27 -15.33 -7.02 -6.97
N LEU A 28 -14.39 -6.54 -7.77
CA LEU A 28 -14.66 -5.98 -9.10
C LEU A 28 -14.88 -7.06 -10.16
N GLY A 29 -14.64 -8.35 -9.84
CA GLY A 29 -14.76 -9.45 -10.79
C GLY A 29 -13.62 -9.51 -11.81
N ILE A 30 -12.48 -8.92 -11.48
CA ILE A 30 -11.29 -8.89 -12.33
C ILE A 30 -10.34 -10.00 -11.88
N ASP A 31 -9.82 -10.75 -12.85
CA ASP A 31 -8.75 -11.72 -12.59
C ASP A 31 -7.41 -10.99 -12.44
N PHE A 32 -6.64 -11.38 -11.44
CA PHE A 32 -5.32 -10.82 -11.20
C PHE A 32 -4.42 -11.84 -10.51
N THR A 33 -3.12 -11.61 -10.59
CA THR A 33 -2.11 -12.35 -9.83
C THR A 33 -1.51 -11.45 -8.77
N ILE A 34 -0.88 -12.07 -7.77
CA ILE A 34 -0.23 -11.34 -6.68
C ILE A 34 1.26 -11.59 -6.76
N LYS A 35 2.04 -10.52 -6.67
CA LYS A 35 3.49 -10.60 -6.57
C LYS A 35 3.98 -9.51 -5.62
N VAL A 36 4.87 -9.86 -4.72
CA VAL A 36 5.44 -8.95 -3.73
C VAL A 36 6.96 -9.02 -3.80
N VAL A 37 7.60 -7.86 -3.72
CA VAL A 37 9.05 -7.75 -3.58
C VAL A 37 9.32 -7.12 -2.22
N ASP A 38 9.97 -7.88 -1.33
CA ASP A 38 10.30 -7.41 0.01
C ASP A 38 11.31 -6.26 -0.03
N GLY A 39 11.19 -5.33 0.90
CA GLY A 39 12.10 -4.21 1.04
C GLY A 39 11.94 -3.12 -0.02
N SER A 40 10.89 -3.16 -0.83
CA SER A 40 10.67 -2.16 -1.88
C SER A 40 10.15 -0.82 -1.36
N GLU A 41 9.68 -0.78 -0.13
CA GLU A 41 9.08 0.40 0.45
C GLU A 41 10.16 1.34 1.01
N PRO A 42 10.19 2.63 0.57
CA PRO A 42 11.14 3.59 1.11
C PRO A 42 10.80 3.94 2.56
N ALA A 43 11.82 4.21 3.37
CA ALA A 43 11.60 4.72 4.72
C ALA A 43 11.08 6.15 4.69
N PRO A 44 10.11 6.52 5.55
CA PRO A 44 9.69 7.92 5.66
C PRO A 44 10.79 8.78 6.27
N THR A 45 10.88 10.04 5.85
CA THR A 45 11.78 11.02 6.41
C THR A 45 10.99 12.12 7.13
N LEU A 46 11.66 12.90 7.96
CA LEU A 46 11.02 14.01 8.68
C LEU A 46 10.51 15.12 7.75
N GLU A 47 11.05 15.20 6.55
CA GLU A 47 10.68 16.20 5.55
C GLU A 47 9.55 15.75 4.63
N ASP A 48 9.10 14.49 4.75
CA ASP A 48 8.07 13.95 3.87
C ASP A 48 6.72 14.60 4.13
N ASP A 49 6.09 15.10 3.06
CA ASP A 49 4.66 15.31 3.04
C ASP A 49 3.97 13.93 3.05
N PRO A 50 3.10 13.66 4.05
CA PRO A 50 2.53 12.31 4.19
C PRO A 50 1.80 11.79 2.96
N ALA A 51 1.02 12.63 2.29
CA ALA A 51 0.31 12.20 1.08
C ALA A 51 1.29 11.85 -0.03
N ALA A 52 2.32 12.66 -0.24
CA ALA A 52 3.36 12.40 -1.23
C ALA A 52 4.14 11.13 -0.89
N TYR A 53 4.43 10.92 0.39
CA TYR A 53 5.09 9.70 0.84
C TYR A 53 4.28 8.45 0.51
N ALA A 54 2.97 8.46 0.79
CA ALA A 54 2.10 7.33 0.48
C ALA A 54 2.11 7.00 -1.02
N MET A 55 2.12 8.01 -1.87
CA MET A 55 2.22 7.83 -3.32
C MET A 55 3.57 7.25 -3.74
N ARG A 56 4.67 7.76 -3.19
CA ARG A 56 6.01 7.24 -3.48
C ARG A 56 6.16 5.79 -3.04
N ALA A 57 5.64 5.44 -1.86
CA ALA A 57 5.69 4.08 -1.35
C ALA A 57 4.90 3.12 -2.26
N ALA A 58 3.71 3.52 -2.69
CA ALA A 58 2.90 2.75 -3.61
C ALA A 58 3.60 2.56 -4.96
N GLN A 59 4.18 3.63 -5.50
CA GLN A 59 4.91 3.59 -6.76
C GLN A 59 6.15 2.69 -6.66
N ALA A 60 6.89 2.78 -5.58
CA ALA A 60 8.07 1.93 -5.36
C ALA A 60 7.72 0.44 -5.35
N LYS A 61 6.60 0.07 -4.72
CA LYS A 61 6.10 -1.30 -4.73
C LYS A 61 5.74 -1.77 -6.14
N ALA A 62 5.02 -0.94 -6.88
CA ALA A 62 4.63 -1.27 -8.25
C ALA A 62 5.86 -1.42 -9.17
N GLU A 63 6.80 -0.50 -9.09
CA GLU A 63 8.03 -0.53 -9.90
C GLU A 63 8.90 -1.73 -9.59
N ALA A 64 9.06 -2.10 -8.32
CA ALA A 64 9.84 -3.26 -7.92
C ALA A 64 9.26 -4.55 -8.49
N VAL A 65 7.93 -4.70 -8.45
CA VAL A 65 7.25 -5.86 -9.02
C VAL A 65 7.32 -5.84 -10.54
N ALA A 66 7.16 -4.69 -11.18
CA ALA A 66 7.28 -4.57 -12.63
C ALA A 66 8.68 -4.98 -13.11
N ARG A 67 9.74 -4.57 -12.41
CA ARG A 67 11.11 -4.99 -12.73
C ARG A 67 11.30 -6.49 -12.53
N ALA A 68 10.76 -7.06 -11.45
CA ALA A 68 10.87 -8.47 -11.16
C ALA A 68 10.08 -9.35 -12.15
N ALA A 69 8.93 -8.87 -12.62
CA ALA A 69 8.13 -9.55 -13.62
C ALA A 69 8.81 -9.53 -15.00
N GLY A 70 9.49 -8.43 -15.32
CA GLY A 70 10.35 -8.30 -16.48
C GLY A 70 9.72 -8.75 -17.80
N PRO A 71 10.52 -9.44 -18.64
CA PRO A 71 10.06 -9.84 -19.97
C PRO A 71 9.00 -10.95 -19.97
N GLU A 72 8.72 -11.59 -18.84
CA GLU A 72 7.72 -12.67 -18.77
C GLU A 72 6.30 -12.17 -18.97
N THR A 73 6.01 -10.93 -18.54
CA THR A 73 4.69 -10.31 -18.66
C THR A 73 4.80 -8.85 -19.10
N PRO A 74 5.27 -8.59 -20.35
CA PRO A 74 5.55 -7.22 -20.80
C PRO A 74 4.32 -6.33 -20.87
N ASP A 75 3.14 -6.91 -21.04
CA ASP A 75 1.88 -6.18 -21.18
C ASP A 75 1.10 -6.06 -19.86
N ALA A 76 1.65 -6.56 -18.75
CA ALA A 76 0.97 -6.52 -17.48
C ALA A 76 0.87 -5.10 -16.91
N VAL A 77 -0.28 -4.82 -16.30
CA VAL A 77 -0.47 -3.61 -15.50
C VAL A 77 -0.22 -4.00 -14.04
N VAL A 78 0.72 -3.30 -13.40
CA VAL A 78 1.07 -3.55 -12.00
C VAL A 78 0.41 -2.49 -11.14
N LEU A 79 -0.36 -2.92 -10.15
CA LEU A 79 -1.02 -2.06 -9.18
C LEU A 79 -0.27 -2.12 -7.85
N GLY A 80 0.26 -0.98 -7.43
CA GLY A 80 0.85 -0.81 -6.11
C GLY A 80 -0.02 0.08 -5.26
N SER A 81 -0.06 -0.19 -3.98
CA SER A 81 -0.79 0.64 -3.02
C SER A 81 -0.08 0.63 -1.67
N ASP A 82 -0.17 1.76 -0.98
CA ASP A 82 0.34 1.89 0.38
C ASP A 82 -0.63 2.73 1.20
N THR A 83 -0.80 2.35 2.47
CA THR A 83 -1.65 3.06 3.40
C THR A 83 -0.84 3.42 4.63
N ILE A 84 -0.89 4.69 5.02
CA ILE A 84 -0.20 5.22 6.18
C ILE A 84 -1.18 5.88 7.14
N VAL A 85 -0.84 5.85 8.42
CA VAL A 85 -1.55 6.58 9.47
C VAL A 85 -0.68 7.73 9.92
N VAL A 86 -1.24 8.94 9.93
CA VAL A 86 -0.52 10.16 10.30
C VAL A 86 -1.12 10.74 11.55
N LEU A 87 -0.31 10.86 12.60
CA LEU A 87 -0.68 11.55 13.81
C LEU A 87 -0.21 13.00 13.71
N HIS A 88 -1.14 13.93 13.93
CA HIS A 88 -0.82 15.36 13.89
C HIS A 88 -0.38 15.83 15.29
N GLU A 89 0.91 16.11 15.43
CA GLU A 89 1.47 16.69 16.63
C GLU A 89 1.72 18.20 16.43
N GLU A 90 2.00 18.93 17.52
CA GLU A 90 2.07 20.40 17.53
C GLU A 90 3.00 20.99 16.46
N HIS A 91 4.08 20.30 16.11
CA HIS A 91 5.10 20.84 15.21
C HIS A 91 5.20 20.12 13.88
N ASP A 92 5.13 18.76 13.88
CA ASP A 92 5.30 17.96 12.68
C ASP A 92 4.39 16.75 12.67
N PRO A 93 3.89 16.36 11.50
CA PRO A 93 3.14 15.11 11.39
C PRO A 93 4.06 13.90 11.62
N ILE A 94 3.57 12.91 12.33
CA ILE A 94 4.28 11.65 12.54
C ILE A 94 3.62 10.57 11.70
N ILE A 95 4.40 9.95 10.82
CA ILE A 95 3.96 8.83 10.01
C ILE A 95 4.19 7.55 10.82
N LEU A 96 3.09 6.85 11.12
CA LEU A 96 3.16 5.57 11.83
C LEU A 96 3.23 4.42 10.83
N GLY A 97 4.25 3.58 10.96
CA GLY A 97 4.41 2.37 10.19
C GLY A 97 3.62 1.19 10.76
N LYS A 98 3.83 0.02 10.17
CA LYS A 98 3.25 -1.22 10.69
C LYS A 98 3.93 -1.61 12.00
N PRO A 99 3.17 -1.99 13.04
CA PRO A 99 3.79 -2.47 14.27
C PRO A 99 4.52 -3.79 14.02
N ALA A 100 5.71 -3.91 14.60
CA ALA A 100 6.52 -5.12 14.51
C ALA A 100 6.13 -6.16 15.58
N SER A 101 5.38 -5.74 16.60
CA SER A 101 4.97 -6.58 17.73
C SER A 101 3.63 -6.13 18.28
N ARG A 102 3.06 -6.98 19.13
CA ARG A 102 1.83 -6.63 19.86
C ARG A 102 2.05 -5.43 20.80
N ASP A 103 3.19 -5.38 21.46
CA ASP A 103 3.52 -4.26 22.36
C ASP A 103 3.66 -2.95 21.61
N GLU A 104 4.27 -2.98 20.44
CA GLU A 104 4.38 -1.81 19.57
C GLU A 104 3.00 -1.38 19.05
N ALA A 105 2.14 -2.32 18.69
CA ALA A 105 0.77 -2.01 18.29
C ALA A 105 -0.01 -1.34 19.41
N LEU A 106 0.13 -1.84 20.64
CA LEU A 106 -0.51 -1.24 21.81
C LEU A 106 0.01 0.18 22.05
N ALA A 107 1.32 0.39 21.96
CA ALA A 107 1.92 1.70 22.12
C ALA A 107 1.39 2.69 21.07
N MET A 108 1.24 2.27 19.83
CA MET A 108 0.66 3.08 18.76
C MET A 108 -0.79 3.46 19.06
N LEU A 109 -1.60 2.50 19.49
CA LEU A 109 -3.00 2.75 19.83
C LEU A 109 -3.14 3.73 21.00
N LEU A 110 -2.29 3.59 22.02
CA LEU A 110 -2.24 4.52 23.14
C LEU A 110 -1.85 5.93 22.69
N HIS A 111 -0.91 6.01 21.76
CA HIS A 111 -0.47 7.30 21.20
C HIS A 111 -1.59 7.98 20.39
N LEU A 112 -2.39 7.20 19.66
CA LEU A 112 -3.52 7.70 18.88
C LEU A 112 -4.74 8.06 19.72
N SER A 113 -4.86 7.45 20.90
CA SER A 113 -6.03 7.61 21.77
C SER A 113 -6.23 9.08 22.19
N GLY A 114 -7.46 9.58 22.02
CA GLY A 114 -7.80 10.95 22.37
C GLY A 114 -7.27 12.01 21.40
N ARG A 115 -6.72 11.59 20.25
CA ARG A 115 -6.13 12.50 19.25
C ARG A 115 -6.75 12.28 17.89
N THR A 116 -6.62 13.28 17.03
CA THR A 116 -7.04 13.18 15.64
C THR A 116 -5.88 12.64 14.81
N HIS A 117 -6.17 11.69 13.94
CA HIS A 117 -5.20 11.19 12.96
C HIS A 117 -5.83 11.15 11.57
N THR A 118 -4.98 11.09 10.56
CA THR A 118 -5.39 11.01 9.17
C THR A 118 -4.82 9.73 8.56
N VAL A 119 -5.61 9.10 7.71
CA VAL A 119 -5.17 7.92 6.93
C VAL A 119 -5.06 8.33 5.48
N TYR A 120 -3.90 8.08 4.88
CA TYR A 120 -3.65 8.31 3.47
C TYR A 120 -3.41 6.99 2.77
N THR A 121 -3.97 6.84 1.58
CA THR A 121 -3.71 5.70 0.70
C THR A 121 -3.24 6.23 -0.66
N GLY A 122 -2.08 5.78 -1.05
CA GLY A 122 -1.55 6.03 -2.38
C GLY A 122 -1.65 4.79 -3.28
#